data_a322bcfc33582a0446673e2f8e148b41
#
_entry.id   a322bcfc33582a0446673e2f8e148b41
#
_cell.length_a   1.000
_cell.length_b   1.000
_cell.length_c   1.000
_cell.angle_alpha   90.00
_cell.angle_beta   90.00
_cell.angle_gamma   90.00
#
_symmetry.space_group_name_H-M   'P 1'
#
loop_
_entity.id
_entity.type
_entity.pdbx_description
1 polymer ?
#
loop_
_entity_poly.entity_id
_entity_poly.type
_entity_poly.pdbx_seq_one_letter_code
_entity_poly.pdbx_strand_id
1 'polypeptide(L)'
;MKTLISLVLLSLLTLGAVVAIGFPSQPSVAAYNPEAQTSADETLKAFAAIQPIDVHVHMFETDAAFQAMLERLHLKLLNILVMDDTLPYRKELAPQISDTLALVRSSHGHVAWCTTFDPYKFGDASFTADAIKQIDQNFAQGAVAVKIWKNIGMEIKNGEGKFIMADDPKFKPIYKDIAKHGKTLMSHQAEPDVAWGPPDPSDPSWSYYQENPQWFLYNKPGFPSKQEILQARDHVLAENPDLRMVGVHLGSMEKSLDNIASHLDRYPNFAVDMAARMEYLLITPPEKVRAFLIKYQDRVLYGTDLDFLPDADVKDVLNDWQSTYARDWKYLATDETVQFAGKQIHGLKLPAPALQKIFRGNALHWIPGL
;
A
#
# COMPACT_ATOMS: atom_id res chain seq x y z
N MET A 1 -59.80 49.77 -16.81
CA MET A 1 -59.91 48.38 -16.37
C MET A 1 -58.51 47.77 -16.58
N LYS A 2 -57.71 47.67 -15.51
CA LYS A 2 -56.37 47.11 -15.51
C LYS A 2 -56.42 45.84 -14.72
N THR A 3 -56.17 44.70 -15.38
CA THR A 3 -56.13 43.39 -14.74
C THR A 3 -54.70 43.12 -14.33
N LEU A 4 -54.44 43.01 -13.04
CA LEU A 4 -53.17 42.54 -12.47
C LEU A 4 -53.09 41.01 -12.62
N ILE A 5 -52.01 40.53 -13.20
CA ILE A 5 -51.63 39.11 -13.19
C ILE A 5 -50.50 38.96 -12.18
N SER A 6 -50.80 38.28 -11.06
CA SER A 6 -49.82 37.92 -10.04
C SER A 6 -49.02 36.69 -10.54
N LEU A 7 -47.71 36.85 -10.71
CA LEU A 7 -46.77 35.73 -10.88
C LEU A 7 -46.43 35.16 -9.49
N VAL A 8 -46.79 33.91 -9.26
CA VAL A 8 -46.33 33.13 -8.12
C VAL A 8 -45.00 32.48 -8.53
N LEU A 9 -43.90 32.94 -7.92
CA LEU A 9 -42.62 32.25 -8.03
C LEU A 9 -42.66 31.03 -7.10
N LEU A 10 -42.65 29.84 -7.69
CA LEU A 10 -42.43 28.57 -6.99
C LEU A 10 -40.94 28.35 -6.88
N SER A 11 -40.34 28.59 -5.72
CA SER A 11 -38.97 28.22 -5.40
C SER A 11 -38.90 26.71 -5.17
N LEU A 12 -38.38 25.95 -6.13
CA LEU A 12 -37.97 24.59 -5.93
C LEU A 12 -36.65 24.57 -5.11
N LEU A 13 -36.77 24.29 -3.83
CA LEU A 13 -35.68 23.85 -2.98
C LEU A 13 -35.33 22.42 -3.38
N THR A 14 -34.30 22.28 -4.18
CA THR A 14 -33.64 20.96 -4.35
C THR A 14 -32.82 20.67 -3.08
N LEU A 15 -33.39 19.83 -2.20
CA LEU A 15 -32.60 19.17 -1.17
C LEU A 15 -31.56 18.30 -1.89
N GLY A 16 -30.31 18.73 -1.89
CA GLY A 16 -29.18 17.87 -2.21
C GLY A 16 -29.08 16.81 -1.11
N ALA A 17 -29.44 15.58 -1.43
CA ALA A 17 -29.12 14.46 -0.57
C ALA A 17 -27.59 14.33 -0.57
N VAL A 18 -26.97 14.71 0.55
CA VAL A 18 -25.60 14.29 0.87
C VAL A 18 -25.69 12.76 1.07
N VAL A 19 -25.28 12.02 0.07
CA VAL A 19 -25.06 10.59 0.22
C VAL A 19 -23.81 10.47 1.09
N ALA A 20 -24.01 10.26 2.39
CA ALA A 20 -22.97 9.77 3.27
C ALA A 20 -22.58 8.40 2.70
N ILE A 21 -21.36 8.31 2.15
CA ILE A 21 -20.74 7.04 1.76
C ILE A 21 -20.45 6.33 3.07
N GLY A 22 -21.41 5.51 3.52
CA GLY A 22 -21.24 4.65 4.67
C GLY A 22 -20.26 3.55 4.29
N PHE A 23 -19.13 3.49 5.00
CA PHE A 23 -18.31 2.29 5.02
C PHE A 23 -19.17 1.09 5.38
N PRO A 24 -18.92 -0.12 4.81
CA PRO A 24 -19.66 -1.30 5.18
C PRO A 24 -19.56 -1.48 6.70
N SER A 25 -20.72 -1.65 7.34
CA SER A 25 -20.83 -1.87 8.77
C SER A 25 -19.89 -2.99 9.18
N GLN A 26 -18.89 -2.63 10.00
CA GLN A 26 -18.02 -3.55 10.70
C GLN A 26 -18.85 -4.71 11.28
N PRO A 27 -18.31 -5.95 11.27
CA PRO A 27 -18.98 -7.05 11.95
C PRO A 27 -19.22 -6.64 13.40
N SER A 28 -20.43 -6.94 13.89
CA SER A 28 -20.93 -6.61 15.23
C SER A 28 -19.82 -6.69 16.28
N VAL A 29 -19.69 -5.63 17.09
CA VAL A 29 -18.79 -5.59 18.25
C VAL A 29 -18.92 -6.90 19.01
N ALA A 30 -17.91 -7.76 18.87
CA ALA A 30 -17.86 -9.00 19.62
C ALA A 30 -17.91 -8.64 21.12
N ALA A 31 -18.73 -9.34 21.88
CA ALA A 31 -18.85 -9.11 23.32
C ALA A 31 -17.47 -9.13 23.96
N TYR A 32 -17.18 -8.14 24.82
CA TYR A 32 -15.93 -8.03 25.55
C TYR A 32 -15.58 -9.37 26.22
N ASN A 33 -14.49 -9.97 25.76
CA ASN A 33 -13.94 -11.20 26.34
C ASN A 33 -12.57 -10.87 26.94
N PRO A 34 -12.44 -10.83 28.28
CA PRO A 34 -11.17 -10.47 28.94
C PRO A 34 -10.03 -11.45 28.64
N GLU A 35 -10.30 -12.73 28.39
CA GLU A 35 -9.27 -13.70 28.02
C GLU A 35 -8.74 -13.44 26.59
N ALA A 36 -9.62 -13.04 25.65
CA ALA A 36 -9.21 -12.66 24.32
C ALA A 36 -8.36 -11.37 24.31
N GLN A 37 -8.68 -10.42 25.19
CA GLN A 37 -7.92 -9.18 25.35
C GLN A 37 -6.51 -9.46 25.92
N THR A 38 -6.41 -10.32 26.93
CA THR A 38 -5.11 -10.71 27.52
C THR A 38 -4.22 -11.40 26.48
N SER A 39 -4.80 -12.29 25.65
CA SER A 39 -4.08 -12.95 24.55
C SER A 39 -3.62 -11.96 23.46
N ALA A 40 -4.43 -10.95 23.13
CA ALA A 40 -4.05 -9.92 22.16
C ALA A 40 -2.90 -9.05 22.69
N ASP A 41 -2.93 -8.65 23.96
CA ASP A 41 -1.87 -7.85 24.58
C ASP A 41 -0.53 -8.62 24.63
N GLU A 42 -0.53 -9.90 24.98
CA GLU A 42 0.68 -10.74 24.95
C GLU A 42 1.23 -10.91 23.53
N THR A 43 0.34 -11.07 22.54
CA THR A 43 0.72 -11.13 21.12
C THR A 43 1.40 -9.84 20.67
N LEU A 44 0.84 -8.68 21.01
CA LEU A 44 1.42 -7.38 20.68
C LEU A 44 2.74 -7.12 21.43
N LYS A 45 2.91 -7.59 22.65
CA LYS A 45 4.22 -7.53 23.35
C LYS A 45 5.29 -8.34 22.62
N ALA A 46 4.95 -9.54 22.15
CA ALA A 46 5.87 -10.37 21.37
C ALA A 46 6.23 -9.73 20.03
N PHE A 47 5.25 -9.13 19.35
CA PHE A 47 5.46 -8.33 18.14
C PHE A 47 6.39 -7.13 18.41
N ALA A 48 6.14 -6.36 19.48
CA ALA A 48 6.94 -5.20 19.85
C ALA A 48 8.41 -5.56 20.17
N ALA A 49 8.66 -6.77 20.69
CA ALA A 49 9.99 -7.22 21.09
C ALA A 49 11.00 -7.28 19.93
N ILE A 50 10.54 -7.46 18.68
CA ILE A 50 11.40 -7.45 17.50
C ILE A 50 11.61 -6.06 16.89
N GLN A 51 11.01 -5.01 17.49
CA GLN A 51 11.06 -3.63 17.00
C GLN A 51 10.68 -3.56 15.51
N PRO A 52 9.44 -3.90 15.16
CA PRO A 52 9.02 -4.09 13.77
C PRO A 52 9.07 -2.80 12.97
N ILE A 53 9.20 -2.96 11.65
CA ILE A 53 9.07 -1.88 10.67
C ILE A 53 7.97 -2.29 9.69
N ASP A 54 6.91 -1.49 9.62
CA ASP A 54 5.88 -1.60 8.59
C ASP A 54 6.29 -0.69 7.42
N VAL A 55 6.63 -1.30 6.29
CA VAL A 55 7.18 -0.58 5.14
C VAL A 55 6.12 0.00 4.22
N HIS A 56 4.83 -0.09 4.56
CA HIS A 56 3.76 0.34 3.68
C HIS A 56 2.52 0.77 4.44
N VAL A 57 2.40 2.05 4.69
CA VAL A 57 1.21 2.69 5.27
C VAL A 57 0.93 4.02 4.59
N HIS A 58 -0.30 4.52 4.73
CA HIS A 58 -0.73 5.82 4.21
C HIS A 58 -1.31 6.67 5.34
N MET A 59 -0.52 7.58 5.89
CA MET A 59 -0.92 8.44 7.00
C MET A 59 -1.15 9.87 6.53
N PHE A 60 -2.34 10.39 6.81
CA PHE A 60 -2.73 11.78 6.53
C PHE A 60 -3.02 12.55 7.82
N GLU A 61 -3.17 11.82 8.94
CA GLU A 61 -3.45 12.37 10.25
C GLU A 61 -2.46 11.83 11.30
N THR A 62 -2.42 12.47 12.45
CA THR A 62 -1.72 12.00 13.63
C THR A 62 -2.51 12.36 14.89
N ASP A 63 -2.36 11.54 15.92
CA ASP A 63 -3.02 11.72 17.21
C ASP A 63 -2.11 11.24 18.36
N ALA A 64 -2.27 11.79 19.55
CA ALA A 64 -1.45 11.45 20.69
C ALA A 64 -1.58 9.97 21.10
N ALA A 65 -2.79 9.38 21.01
CA ALA A 65 -3.00 7.98 21.33
C ALA A 65 -2.37 7.07 20.27
N PHE A 66 -2.38 7.49 18.99
CA PHE A 66 -1.69 6.79 17.91
C PHE A 66 -0.17 6.82 18.11
N GLN A 67 0.41 7.97 18.47
CA GLN A 67 1.83 8.08 18.79
C GLN A 67 2.21 7.18 19.99
N ALA A 68 1.40 7.15 21.05
CA ALA A 68 1.61 6.26 22.19
C ALA A 68 1.56 4.77 21.79
N MET A 69 0.73 4.40 20.81
CA MET A 69 0.73 3.04 20.26
C MET A 69 2.06 2.74 19.55
N LEU A 70 2.57 3.63 18.70
CA LEU A 70 3.86 3.43 18.02
C LEU A 70 5.01 3.24 19.03
N GLU A 71 5.06 4.08 20.06
CA GLU A 71 6.05 3.98 21.12
C GLU A 71 5.94 2.64 21.87
N ARG A 72 4.73 2.27 22.29
CA ARG A 72 4.47 1.00 23.02
C ARG A 72 4.83 -0.23 22.19
N LEU A 73 4.57 -0.20 20.90
CA LEU A 73 4.88 -1.31 19.99
C LEU A 73 6.31 -1.26 19.45
N HIS A 74 7.11 -0.26 19.80
CA HIS A 74 8.43 0.00 19.20
C HIS A 74 8.38 -0.04 17.67
N LEU A 75 7.24 0.38 17.10
CA LEU A 75 6.93 0.26 15.69
C LEU A 75 7.46 1.46 14.92
N LYS A 76 8.11 1.19 13.81
CA LYS A 76 8.47 2.20 12.82
C LYS A 76 7.63 2.01 11.55
N LEU A 77 7.21 3.12 10.97
CA LEU A 77 6.36 3.16 9.79
C LEU A 77 7.09 3.81 8.61
N LEU A 78 6.85 3.31 7.41
CA LEU A 78 7.16 4.03 6.18
C LEU A 78 5.86 4.60 5.60
N ASN A 79 5.63 5.91 5.80
CA ASN A 79 4.51 6.61 5.19
C ASN A 79 4.77 6.81 3.69
N ILE A 80 3.90 6.29 2.84
CA ILE A 80 4.04 6.31 1.38
C ILE A 80 3.10 7.33 0.76
N LEU A 81 3.67 8.27 0.00
CA LEU A 81 2.90 9.21 -0.81
C LEU A 81 2.53 8.60 -2.15
N VAL A 82 1.30 8.87 -2.59
CA VAL A 82 0.80 8.51 -3.92
C VAL A 82 0.06 9.70 -4.54
N MET A 83 0.08 9.78 -5.86
CA MET A 83 -0.74 10.73 -6.61
C MET A 83 -1.98 10.03 -7.15
N ASP A 84 -3.15 10.53 -6.75
CA ASP A 84 -4.46 10.08 -7.20
C ASP A 84 -5.35 11.30 -7.38
N ASP A 85 -5.69 11.66 -8.60
CA ASP A 85 -6.46 12.87 -8.90
C ASP A 85 -7.95 12.73 -8.55
N THR A 86 -8.40 11.53 -8.23
CA THR A 86 -9.79 11.25 -7.81
C THR A 86 -10.03 11.53 -6.31
N LEU A 87 -8.95 11.56 -5.50
CA LEU A 87 -9.03 11.76 -4.05
C LEU A 87 -8.46 13.14 -3.64
N PRO A 88 -9.26 14.01 -3.00
CA PRO A 88 -8.84 15.37 -2.67
C PRO A 88 -7.51 15.45 -1.90
N TYR A 89 -7.28 14.54 -0.96
CA TYR A 89 -6.06 14.49 -0.12
C TYR A 89 -4.87 13.83 -0.81
N ARG A 90 -5.04 13.26 -2.03
CA ARG A 90 -3.97 12.66 -2.86
C ARG A 90 -3.73 13.40 -4.17
N LYS A 91 -4.54 14.42 -4.47
CA LYS A 91 -4.53 15.13 -5.75
C LYS A 91 -3.32 16.05 -5.94
N GLU A 92 -2.84 16.65 -4.85
CA GLU A 92 -1.73 17.60 -4.88
C GLU A 92 -0.55 17.11 -4.05
N LEU A 93 0.64 17.06 -4.66
CA LEU A 93 1.84 16.53 -4.01
C LEU A 93 2.39 17.46 -2.91
N ALA A 94 2.34 18.78 -3.11
CA ALA A 94 2.95 19.72 -2.17
C ALA A 94 2.28 19.72 -0.77
N PRO A 95 0.94 19.73 -0.64
CA PRO A 95 0.28 19.51 0.65
C PRO A 95 0.67 18.18 1.29
N GLN A 96 0.63 17.06 0.55
CA GLN A 96 1.01 15.74 1.07
C GLN A 96 2.44 15.73 1.64
N ILE A 97 3.40 16.38 0.97
CA ILE A 97 4.77 16.52 1.47
C ILE A 97 4.79 17.34 2.76
N SER A 98 4.10 18.48 2.81
CA SER A 98 4.05 19.36 3.98
C SER A 98 3.52 18.61 5.21
N ASP A 99 2.39 17.89 5.06
CA ASP A 99 1.75 17.14 6.12
C ASP A 99 2.61 15.95 6.57
N THR A 100 3.19 15.23 5.62
CA THR A 100 4.14 14.15 5.92
C THR A 100 5.37 14.64 6.68
N LEU A 101 5.93 15.78 6.32
CA LEU A 101 7.06 16.36 7.06
C LEU A 101 6.67 16.78 8.48
N ALA A 102 5.45 17.27 8.68
CA ALA A 102 4.93 17.56 10.02
C ALA A 102 4.78 16.26 10.83
N LEU A 103 4.23 15.21 10.22
CA LEU A 103 4.09 13.88 10.81
C LEU A 103 5.44 13.27 11.20
N VAL A 104 6.44 13.31 10.31
CA VAL A 104 7.79 12.81 10.60
C VAL A 104 8.41 13.55 11.79
N ARG A 105 8.27 14.88 11.84
CA ARG A 105 8.81 15.69 12.97
C ARG A 105 8.14 15.35 14.29
N SER A 106 6.82 15.12 14.31
CA SER A 106 6.06 14.83 15.54
C SER A 106 6.19 13.38 16.00
N SER A 107 6.66 12.47 15.13
CA SER A 107 6.69 11.03 15.41
C SER A 107 7.88 10.55 16.26
N HIS A 108 8.75 11.42 16.69
CA HIS A 108 9.96 11.08 17.47
C HIS A 108 10.80 9.94 16.86
N GLY A 109 10.83 9.86 15.51
CA GLY A 109 11.59 8.85 14.77
C GLY A 109 10.83 7.57 14.45
N HIS A 110 9.55 7.49 14.80
CA HIS A 110 8.69 6.34 14.46
C HIS A 110 8.17 6.38 13.03
N VAL A 111 8.21 7.51 12.33
CA VAL A 111 7.77 7.63 10.95
C VAL A 111 8.93 8.08 10.06
N ALA A 112 9.22 7.31 9.02
CA ALA A 112 9.98 7.69 7.84
C ALA A 112 9.02 7.86 6.66
N TRP A 113 9.51 8.37 5.50
CA TRP A 113 8.62 8.59 4.38
C TRP A 113 9.20 8.23 3.03
N CYS A 114 8.30 7.78 2.16
CA CYS A 114 8.55 7.47 0.76
C CYS A 114 7.86 8.53 -0.09
N THR A 115 8.62 9.22 -0.92
CA THR A 115 8.09 10.25 -1.82
C THR A 115 7.54 9.64 -3.10
N THR A 116 6.96 10.49 -3.94
CA THR A 116 6.56 10.21 -5.31
C THR A 116 6.78 11.46 -6.17
N PHE A 117 6.45 11.39 -7.44
CA PHE A 117 6.35 12.52 -8.37
C PHE A 117 4.96 12.54 -8.99
N ASP A 118 4.59 13.65 -9.64
CA ASP A 118 3.28 13.81 -10.26
C ASP A 118 3.27 13.22 -11.69
N PRO A 119 2.74 12.00 -11.90
CA PRO A 119 2.74 11.35 -13.21
C PRO A 119 1.69 11.95 -14.18
N TYR A 120 0.72 12.73 -13.67
CA TYR A 120 -0.28 13.41 -14.50
C TYR A 120 0.35 14.53 -15.36
N LYS A 121 1.55 14.98 -15.00
CA LYS A 121 2.37 15.91 -15.80
C LYS A 121 3.21 15.25 -16.90
N PHE A 122 3.03 13.96 -17.15
CA PHE A 122 3.83 13.21 -18.13
C PHE A 122 3.83 13.84 -19.53
N GLY A 123 2.76 14.55 -19.93
CA GLY A 123 2.67 15.28 -21.20
C GLY A 123 3.63 16.46 -21.33
N ASP A 124 4.11 17.01 -20.24
CA ASP A 124 4.96 18.19 -20.23
C ASP A 124 6.37 17.89 -20.76
N ALA A 125 6.94 18.84 -21.48
CA ALA A 125 8.29 18.69 -22.03
C ALA A 125 9.37 18.61 -20.92
N SER A 126 9.13 19.28 -19.79
CA SER A 126 10.03 19.30 -18.62
C SER A 126 9.80 18.17 -17.63
N PHE A 127 8.78 17.30 -17.83
CA PHE A 127 8.33 16.28 -16.87
C PHE A 127 9.48 15.53 -16.17
N THR A 128 10.37 14.93 -16.95
CA THR A 128 11.48 14.14 -16.40
C THR A 128 12.42 14.98 -15.52
N ALA A 129 12.76 16.20 -15.96
CA ALA A 129 13.64 17.10 -15.20
C ALA A 129 12.96 17.60 -13.92
N ASP A 130 11.67 17.93 -13.99
CA ASP A 130 10.90 18.39 -12.84
C ASP A 130 10.68 17.27 -11.82
N ALA A 131 10.43 16.04 -12.27
CA ALA A 131 10.32 14.87 -11.40
C ALA A 131 11.64 14.59 -10.66
N ILE A 132 12.78 14.59 -11.35
CA ILE A 132 14.10 14.42 -10.73
C ILE A 132 14.35 15.53 -9.70
N LYS A 133 14.14 16.78 -10.08
CA LYS A 133 14.31 17.93 -9.17
C LYS A 133 13.44 17.81 -7.92
N GLN A 134 12.19 17.38 -8.07
CA GLN A 134 11.26 17.16 -6.95
C GLN A 134 11.75 16.03 -6.02
N ILE A 135 12.20 14.91 -6.60
CA ILE A 135 12.74 13.76 -5.87
C ILE A 135 14.00 14.16 -5.10
N ASP A 136 14.94 14.89 -5.73
CA ASP A 136 16.17 15.37 -5.09
C ASP A 136 15.88 16.27 -3.89
N GLN A 137 14.91 17.19 -4.03
CA GLN A 137 14.46 18.05 -2.94
C GLN A 137 13.87 17.22 -1.79
N ASN A 138 13.11 16.18 -2.10
CA ASN A 138 12.50 15.30 -1.12
C ASN A 138 13.54 14.41 -0.43
N PHE A 139 14.56 13.93 -1.14
CA PHE A 139 15.69 13.22 -0.52
C PHE A 139 16.46 14.12 0.43
N ALA A 140 16.68 15.38 0.07
CA ALA A 140 17.30 16.37 0.96
C ALA A 140 16.46 16.66 2.21
N GLN A 141 15.13 16.42 2.16
CA GLN A 141 14.19 16.53 3.28
C GLN A 141 13.98 15.21 4.03
N GLY A 142 14.74 14.17 3.70
CA GLY A 142 14.74 12.90 4.43
C GLY A 142 13.86 11.80 3.85
N ALA A 143 13.34 11.93 2.63
CA ALA A 143 12.69 10.81 1.96
C ALA A 143 13.68 9.65 1.77
N VAL A 144 13.25 8.42 2.02
CA VAL A 144 14.11 7.23 1.97
C VAL A 144 13.87 6.36 0.73
N ALA A 145 12.74 6.55 0.05
CA ALA A 145 12.35 5.79 -1.13
C ALA A 145 11.47 6.65 -2.05
N VAL A 146 11.21 6.15 -3.27
CA VAL A 146 10.28 6.74 -4.24
C VAL A 146 9.22 5.73 -4.61
N LYS A 147 7.94 6.12 -4.61
CA LYS A 147 6.82 5.31 -5.05
C LYS A 147 6.44 5.61 -6.49
N ILE A 148 6.21 4.56 -7.28
CA ILE A 148 5.36 4.62 -8.47
C ILE A 148 4.09 3.82 -8.21
N TRP A 149 2.96 4.34 -8.70
CA TRP A 149 1.65 3.78 -8.41
C TRP A 149 0.99 3.22 -9.67
N LYS A 150 -0.02 2.40 -9.49
CA LYS A 150 -0.75 1.68 -10.54
C LYS A 150 -1.40 2.57 -11.62
N ASN A 151 -1.59 3.87 -11.36
CA ASN A 151 -2.03 4.81 -12.39
C ASN A 151 -1.09 4.82 -13.59
N ILE A 152 0.22 4.58 -13.39
CA ILE A 152 1.16 4.25 -14.45
C ILE A 152 0.89 2.81 -14.90
N GLY A 153 0.42 2.64 -16.10
CA GLY A 153 0.00 1.36 -16.69
C GLY A 153 -1.52 1.16 -16.74
N MET A 154 -2.30 1.82 -15.87
CA MET A 154 -3.73 1.56 -15.76
C MET A 154 -4.64 2.78 -15.94
N GLU A 155 -4.10 3.99 -15.92
CA GLU A 155 -4.91 5.22 -16.00
C GLU A 155 -4.29 6.26 -16.93
N ILE A 156 -3.02 6.61 -16.70
CA ILE A 156 -2.38 7.72 -17.40
C ILE A 156 -2.08 7.35 -18.84
N LYS A 157 -2.43 8.24 -19.76
CA LYS A 157 -2.24 8.07 -21.19
C LYS A 157 -1.38 9.19 -21.78
N ASN A 158 -0.66 8.86 -22.84
CA ASN A 158 0.06 9.84 -23.64
C ASN A 158 -0.88 10.59 -24.59
N GLY A 159 -0.35 11.56 -25.36
CA GLY A 159 -1.11 12.37 -26.30
C GLY A 159 -1.76 11.59 -27.46
N GLU A 160 -1.39 10.32 -27.67
CA GLU A 160 -1.99 9.41 -28.63
C GLU A 160 -3.09 8.52 -28.02
N GLY A 161 -3.38 8.68 -26.71
CA GLY A 161 -4.34 7.88 -25.98
C GLY A 161 -3.86 6.49 -25.56
N LYS A 162 -2.55 6.18 -25.68
CA LYS A 162 -1.94 4.94 -25.22
C LYS A 162 -1.57 5.04 -23.74
N PHE A 163 -1.81 3.99 -22.98
CA PHE A 163 -1.38 3.91 -21.58
C PHE A 163 0.15 4.02 -21.46
N ILE A 164 0.59 4.82 -20.50
CA ILE A 164 2.00 5.01 -20.19
C ILE A 164 2.43 3.84 -19.29
N MET A 165 3.45 3.10 -19.73
CA MET A 165 4.00 1.97 -18.99
C MET A 165 5.23 2.38 -18.17
N ALA A 166 5.55 1.57 -17.13
CA ALA A 166 6.67 1.86 -16.24
C ALA A 166 8.03 1.92 -16.96
N ASP A 167 8.19 1.22 -18.07
CA ASP A 167 9.41 1.21 -18.89
C ASP A 167 9.47 2.32 -19.96
N ASP A 168 8.55 3.29 -19.94
CA ASP A 168 8.59 4.42 -20.87
C ASP A 168 9.93 5.17 -20.75
N PRO A 169 10.55 5.55 -21.89
CA PRO A 169 11.84 6.23 -21.90
C PRO A 169 11.95 7.48 -21.02
N LYS A 170 10.86 8.20 -20.78
CA LYS A 170 10.84 9.38 -19.90
C LYS A 170 11.13 9.05 -18.43
N PHE A 171 10.82 7.83 -17.97
CA PHE A 171 11.11 7.39 -16.61
C PHE A 171 12.55 6.91 -16.42
N LYS A 172 13.27 6.49 -17.47
CA LYS A 172 14.64 5.94 -17.35
C LYS A 172 15.61 6.87 -16.61
N PRO A 173 15.67 8.20 -16.87
CA PRO A 173 16.54 9.08 -16.11
C PRO A 173 16.14 9.19 -14.63
N ILE A 174 14.83 9.09 -14.31
CA ILE A 174 14.32 9.13 -12.93
C ILE A 174 14.83 7.87 -12.18
N TYR A 175 14.73 6.68 -12.77
CA TYR A 175 15.21 5.44 -12.15
C TYR A 175 16.73 5.45 -11.93
N LYS A 176 17.49 5.99 -12.89
CA LYS A 176 18.93 6.16 -12.74
C LYS A 176 19.30 7.11 -11.62
N ASP A 177 18.52 8.15 -11.44
CA ASP A 177 18.74 9.12 -10.36
C ASP A 177 18.44 8.52 -8.99
N ILE A 178 17.33 7.79 -8.84
CA ILE A 178 17.02 7.02 -7.62
C ILE A 178 18.15 6.04 -7.27
N ALA A 179 18.64 5.29 -8.26
CA ALA A 179 19.76 4.36 -8.08
C ALA A 179 21.06 5.08 -7.65
N LYS A 180 21.38 6.21 -8.29
CA LYS A 180 22.54 7.05 -7.97
C LYS A 180 22.53 7.54 -6.52
N HIS A 181 21.36 7.88 -5.98
CA HIS A 181 21.18 8.23 -4.57
C HIS A 181 21.22 7.02 -3.63
N GLY A 182 21.37 5.80 -4.15
CA GLY A 182 21.31 4.58 -3.36
C GLY A 182 19.95 4.33 -2.71
N LYS A 183 18.88 4.93 -3.26
CA LYS A 183 17.52 4.82 -2.75
C LYS A 183 16.74 3.70 -3.43
N THR A 184 15.54 3.43 -2.96
CA THR A 184 14.72 2.29 -3.39
C THR A 184 13.47 2.77 -4.12
N LEU A 185 13.10 2.08 -5.19
CA LEU A 185 11.83 2.23 -5.87
C LEU A 185 10.79 1.28 -5.28
N MET A 186 9.71 1.85 -4.70
CA MET A 186 8.53 1.11 -4.26
C MET A 186 7.55 1.05 -5.44
N SER A 187 7.38 -0.12 -6.05
CA SER A 187 6.67 -0.25 -7.32
C SER A 187 5.34 -0.98 -7.14
N HIS A 188 4.23 -0.21 -7.22
CA HIS A 188 2.87 -0.76 -7.33
C HIS A 188 2.48 -0.77 -8.79
N GLN A 189 2.62 -1.91 -9.45
CA GLN A 189 2.26 -2.10 -10.85
C GLN A 189 1.24 -3.22 -10.96
N ALA A 190 0.13 -2.96 -11.64
CA ALA A 190 -1.03 -3.82 -11.75
C ALA A 190 -1.82 -4.02 -10.43
N GLU A 191 -2.98 -4.62 -10.56
CA GLU A 191 -3.92 -5.00 -9.50
C GLU A 191 -3.95 -6.52 -9.31
N PRO A 192 -4.62 -7.07 -8.30
CA PRO A 192 -4.94 -8.49 -8.21
C PRO A 192 -5.61 -9.05 -9.47
N ASP A 193 -5.41 -10.36 -9.70
CA ASP A 193 -5.92 -11.05 -10.91
C ASP A 193 -7.42 -10.92 -11.08
N VAL A 194 -8.18 -10.81 -9.99
CA VAL A 194 -9.64 -10.61 -10.03
C VAL A 194 -10.04 -9.35 -10.78
N ALA A 195 -9.17 -8.33 -10.85
CA ALA A 195 -9.45 -7.10 -11.61
C ALA A 195 -9.64 -7.35 -13.12
N TRP A 196 -9.00 -8.38 -13.68
CA TRP A 196 -9.11 -8.77 -15.08
C TRP A 196 -10.03 -9.97 -15.33
N GLY A 197 -10.42 -10.67 -14.25
CA GLY A 197 -11.31 -11.84 -14.30
C GLY A 197 -12.78 -11.48 -14.16
N PRO A 198 -13.69 -12.46 -14.34
CA PRO A 198 -15.09 -12.29 -14.00
C PRO A 198 -15.25 -11.95 -12.52
N PRO A 199 -16.39 -11.30 -12.13
CA PRO A 199 -16.67 -11.02 -10.73
C PRO A 199 -16.53 -12.28 -9.86
N ASP A 200 -15.74 -12.20 -8.80
CA ASP A 200 -15.51 -13.30 -7.86
C ASP A 200 -15.66 -12.82 -6.41
N PRO A 201 -16.85 -12.95 -5.82
CA PRO A 201 -17.10 -12.56 -4.43
C PRO A 201 -16.29 -13.33 -3.40
N SER A 202 -15.64 -14.43 -3.77
CA SER A 202 -14.78 -15.21 -2.88
C SER A 202 -13.32 -14.73 -2.85
N ASP A 203 -12.94 -13.83 -3.80
CA ASP A 203 -11.60 -13.25 -3.82
C ASP A 203 -11.42 -12.22 -2.68
N PRO A 204 -10.33 -12.28 -1.92
CA PRO A 204 -10.08 -11.33 -0.82
C PRO A 204 -10.18 -9.86 -1.19
N SER A 205 -9.85 -9.50 -2.43
CA SER A 205 -9.89 -8.11 -2.91
C SER A 205 -11.24 -7.71 -3.54
N TRP A 206 -12.26 -8.57 -3.53
CA TRP A 206 -13.50 -8.28 -4.23
C TRP A 206 -14.24 -7.04 -3.71
N SER A 207 -14.30 -6.85 -2.38
CA SER A 207 -14.93 -5.66 -1.77
C SER A 207 -14.28 -4.36 -2.24
N TYR A 208 -12.95 -4.36 -2.38
CA TYR A 208 -12.22 -3.20 -2.90
C TYR A 208 -12.71 -2.78 -4.30
N TYR A 209 -12.98 -3.73 -5.20
CA TYR A 209 -13.45 -3.41 -6.55
C TYR A 209 -14.92 -3.01 -6.63
N GLN A 210 -15.72 -3.40 -5.63
CA GLN A 210 -17.09 -2.90 -5.50
C GLN A 210 -17.11 -1.41 -5.13
N GLU A 211 -16.16 -0.99 -4.30
CA GLU A 211 -15.98 0.40 -3.88
C GLU A 211 -15.19 1.24 -4.89
N ASN A 212 -14.30 0.58 -5.66
CA ASN A 212 -13.40 1.21 -6.62
C ASN A 212 -13.57 0.63 -8.04
N PRO A 213 -14.75 0.77 -8.66
CA PRO A 213 -15.07 0.13 -9.95
C PRO A 213 -14.21 0.64 -11.11
N GLN A 214 -13.53 1.78 -10.97
CA GLN A 214 -12.58 2.30 -11.95
C GLN A 214 -11.40 1.34 -12.15
N TRP A 215 -10.97 0.62 -11.09
CA TRP A 215 -9.86 -0.32 -11.12
C TRP A 215 -10.26 -1.75 -11.48
N PHE A 216 -11.56 -2.04 -11.64
CA PHE A 216 -12.04 -3.35 -12.13
C PHE A 216 -12.09 -3.34 -13.65
N LEU A 217 -11.17 -4.07 -14.28
CA LEU A 217 -10.89 -3.99 -15.73
C LEU A 217 -11.55 -5.10 -16.56
N TYR A 218 -12.22 -6.05 -15.93
CA TYR A 218 -12.92 -7.11 -16.63
C TYR A 218 -13.89 -6.55 -17.68
N ASN A 219 -13.80 -7.07 -18.90
CA ASN A 219 -14.59 -6.59 -20.06
C ASN A 219 -14.45 -5.09 -20.40
N LYS A 220 -13.36 -4.43 -19.95
CA LYS A 220 -13.03 -3.07 -20.39
C LYS A 220 -12.01 -3.15 -21.55
N PRO A 221 -12.45 -3.04 -22.82
CA PRO A 221 -11.54 -3.11 -23.97
C PRO A 221 -10.55 -1.93 -23.97
N GLY A 222 -9.34 -2.17 -24.47
CA GLY A 222 -8.32 -1.13 -24.62
C GLY A 222 -7.46 -0.89 -23.39
N PHE A 223 -7.72 -1.54 -22.24
CA PHE A 223 -6.79 -1.56 -21.13
C PHE A 223 -5.69 -2.60 -21.34
N PRO A 224 -4.47 -2.33 -20.88
CA PRO A 224 -3.40 -3.34 -20.88
C PRO A 224 -3.78 -4.55 -20.02
N SER A 225 -3.30 -5.71 -20.42
CA SER A 225 -3.37 -6.89 -19.57
C SER A 225 -2.44 -6.75 -18.36
N LYS A 226 -2.72 -7.47 -17.27
CA LYS A 226 -1.82 -7.56 -16.12
C LYS A 226 -0.41 -7.96 -16.55
N GLN A 227 -0.30 -8.90 -17.48
CA GLN A 227 0.98 -9.38 -17.99
C GLN A 227 1.79 -8.28 -18.67
N GLU A 228 1.18 -7.43 -19.51
CA GLU A 228 1.87 -6.31 -20.17
C GLU A 228 2.40 -5.30 -19.13
N ILE A 229 1.61 -5.01 -18.09
CA ILE A 229 2.01 -4.08 -17.04
C ILE A 229 3.21 -4.66 -16.25
N LEU A 230 3.13 -5.94 -15.87
CA LEU A 230 4.22 -6.60 -15.14
C LEU A 230 5.48 -6.78 -15.99
N GLN A 231 5.34 -7.02 -17.31
CA GLN A 231 6.48 -7.04 -18.23
C GLN A 231 7.20 -5.69 -18.29
N ALA A 232 6.47 -4.58 -18.32
CA ALA A 232 7.07 -3.24 -18.28
C ALA A 232 7.87 -3.03 -16.97
N ARG A 233 7.35 -3.47 -15.82
CA ARG A 233 8.10 -3.47 -14.55
C ARG A 233 9.38 -4.33 -14.65
N ASP A 234 9.28 -5.49 -15.24
CA ASP A 234 10.40 -6.42 -15.38
C ASP A 234 11.49 -5.88 -16.31
N HIS A 235 11.10 -5.11 -17.35
CA HIS A 235 12.07 -4.37 -18.17
C HIS A 235 12.83 -3.32 -17.33
N VAL A 236 12.12 -2.60 -16.43
CA VAL A 236 12.79 -1.65 -15.51
C VAL A 236 13.82 -2.36 -14.64
N LEU A 237 13.47 -3.54 -14.08
CA LEU A 237 14.41 -4.35 -13.27
C LEU A 237 15.65 -4.79 -14.07
N ALA A 238 15.44 -5.29 -15.29
CA ALA A 238 16.52 -5.78 -16.14
C ALA A 238 17.46 -4.67 -16.63
N GLU A 239 16.91 -3.49 -16.94
CA GLU A 239 17.69 -2.35 -17.44
C GLU A 239 18.40 -1.55 -16.34
N ASN A 240 18.02 -1.74 -15.06
CA ASN A 240 18.57 -0.99 -13.92
C ASN A 240 19.04 -1.96 -12.81
N PRO A 241 20.10 -2.76 -13.02
CA PRO A 241 20.56 -3.75 -12.04
C PRO A 241 21.02 -3.13 -10.71
N ASP A 242 21.42 -1.86 -10.71
CA ASP A 242 21.84 -1.12 -9.51
C ASP A 242 20.66 -0.50 -8.74
N LEU A 243 19.45 -0.50 -9.31
CA LEU A 243 18.24 0.03 -8.68
C LEU A 243 17.62 -1.06 -7.80
N ARG A 244 17.59 -0.85 -6.48
CA ARG A 244 16.76 -1.68 -5.61
C ARG A 244 15.28 -1.38 -5.87
N MET A 245 14.50 -2.44 -6.10
CA MET A 245 13.04 -2.31 -6.26
C MET A 245 12.32 -3.23 -5.26
N VAL A 246 11.36 -2.68 -4.56
CA VAL A 246 10.36 -3.44 -3.81
C VAL A 246 9.07 -3.46 -4.61
N GLY A 247 8.70 -4.61 -5.13
CA GLY A 247 7.39 -4.86 -5.72
C GLY A 247 6.36 -4.93 -4.61
N VAL A 248 5.60 -3.85 -4.43
CA VAL A 248 4.61 -3.81 -3.36
C VAL A 248 3.46 -4.79 -3.63
N HIS A 249 2.74 -5.20 -2.60
CA HIS A 249 1.61 -6.12 -2.70
C HIS A 249 2.00 -7.48 -3.30
N LEU A 250 3.08 -8.10 -2.80
CA LEU A 250 3.69 -9.32 -3.36
C LEU A 250 4.06 -9.15 -4.84
N GLY A 251 4.40 -7.92 -5.26
CA GLY A 251 4.70 -7.57 -6.64
C GLY A 251 3.50 -7.76 -7.59
N SER A 252 2.28 -7.68 -7.05
CA SER A 252 1.01 -7.97 -7.75
C SER A 252 0.94 -9.37 -8.38
N MET A 253 1.58 -10.35 -7.75
CA MET A 253 1.60 -11.76 -8.15
C MET A 253 0.97 -12.68 -7.08
N GLU A 254 0.05 -12.15 -6.33
CA GLU A 254 -0.53 -12.68 -5.09
C GLU A 254 -1.09 -14.10 -5.17
N LYS A 255 -1.56 -14.55 -6.34
CA LYS A 255 -2.13 -15.89 -6.53
C LYS A 255 -1.10 -17.00 -6.74
N SER A 256 0.19 -16.65 -6.95
CA SER A 256 1.20 -17.66 -7.28
C SER A 256 2.53 -17.39 -6.59
N LEU A 257 2.78 -18.08 -5.48
CA LEU A 257 4.09 -18.05 -4.81
C LEU A 257 5.22 -18.52 -5.73
N ASP A 258 4.95 -19.45 -6.66
CA ASP A 258 5.95 -19.91 -7.63
C ASP A 258 6.32 -18.82 -8.64
N ASN A 259 5.35 -17.98 -9.03
CA ASN A 259 5.62 -16.83 -9.90
C ASN A 259 6.46 -15.79 -9.17
N ILE A 260 6.12 -15.47 -7.91
CA ILE A 260 6.92 -14.56 -7.07
C ILE A 260 8.34 -15.12 -6.94
N ALA A 261 8.48 -16.42 -6.61
CA ALA A 261 9.75 -17.11 -6.47
C ALA A 261 10.63 -17.00 -7.72
N SER A 262 10.05 -17.22 -8.90
CA SER A 262 10.78 -17.12 -10.17
C SER A 262 11.31 -15.71 -10.44
N HIS A 263 10.58 -14.68 -10.06
CA HIS A 263 11.01 -13.27 -10.18
C HIS A 263 12.14 -12.95 -9.18
N LEU A 264 12.00 -13.42 -7.93
CA LEU A 264 13.05 -13.25 -6.92
C LEU A 264 14.34 -13.98 -7.30
N ASP A 265 14.25 -15.16 -7.88
CA ASP A 265 15.41 -15.92 -8.38
C ASP A 265 16.05 -15.24 -9.61
N ARG A 266 15.26 -14.62 -10.47
CA ARG A 266 15.71 -13.95 -11.70
C ARG A 266 16.35 -12.59 -11.45
N TYR A 267 15.79 -11.79 -10.55
CA TYR A 267 16.18 -10.40 -10.35
C TYR A 267 16.78 -10.19 -8.95
N PRO A 268 18.12 -10.13 -8.82
CA PRO A 268 18.80 -9.94 -7.53
C PRO A 268 18.47 -8.57 -6.87
N ASN A 269 18.08 -7.59 -7.67
CA ASN A 269 17.69 -6.24 -7.24
C ASN A 269 16.19 -6.08 -6.93
N PHE A 270 15.45 -7.19 -6.79
CA PHE A 270 14.00 -7.21 -6.55
C PHE A 270 13.66 -7.87 -5.21
N ALA A 271 12.81 -7.25 -4.42
CA ALA A 271 12.16 -7.79 -3.23
C ALA A 271 10.66 -7.51 -3.31
N VAL A 272 9.87 -8.05 -2.39
CA VAL A 272 8.42 -7.79 -2.33
C VAL A 272 8.00 -7.44 -0.90
N ASP A 273 6.94 -6.62 -0.74
CA ASP A 273 6.25 -6.49 0.55
C ASP A 273 4.95 -7.30 0.58
N MET A 274 4.40 -7.50 1.79
CA MET A 274 3.17 -8.25 2.01
C MET A 274 1.91 -7.36 2.11
N ALA A 275 2.07 -6.05 1.93
CA ALA A 275 1.01 -5.07 2.14
C ALA A 275 -0.27 -5.42 1.37
N ALA A 276 -1.42 -5.33 2.02
CA ALA A 276 -2.74 -5.70 1.49
C ALA A 276 -2.82 -7.09 0.84
N ARG A 277 -1.90 -8.02 1.17
CA ARG A 277 -1.88 -9.38 0.57
C ARG A 277 -1.76 -10.48 1.61
N MET A 278 -1.85 -10.14 2.89
CA MET A 278 -1.86 -11.13 3.96
C MET A 278 -3.02 -12.11 3.80
N GLU A 279 -4.18 -11.65 3.34
CA GLU A 279 -5.36 -12.45 3.09
C GLU A 279 -5.12 -13.54 2.03
N TYR A 280 -4.32 -13.26 0.98
CA TYR A 280 -3.93 -14.26 -0.01
C TYR A 280 -2.99 -15.31 0.56
N LEU A 281 -2.09 -14.91 1.48
CA LEU A 281 -1.26 -15.85 2.20
C LEU A 281 -2.08 -16.75 3.14
N LEU A 282 -3.11 -16.19 3.79
CA LEU A 282 -4.01 -16.92 4.69
C LEU A 282 -4.86 -17.99 3.95
N ILE A 283 -5.25 -17.75 2.70
CA ILE A 283 -6.02 -18.74 1.91
C ILE A 283 -5.13 -19.73 1.15
N THR A 284 -3.83 -19.49 1.09
CA THR A 284 -2.85 -20.42 0.49
C THR A 284 -2.46 -21.49 1.52
N PRO A 285 -2.23 -22.77 1.11
CA PRO A 285 -1.81 -23.82 2.03
C PRO A 285 -0.62 -23.39 2.92
N PRO A 286 -0.75 -23.47 4.25
CA PRO A 286 0.25 -22.90 5.19
C PRO A 286 1.67 -23.46 4.99
N GLU A 287 1.81 -24.74 4.64
CA GLU A 287 3.10 -25.36 4.37
C GLU A 287 3.82 -24.76 3.15
N LYS A 288 3.07 -24.35 2.11
CA LYS A 288 3.61 -23.66 0.94
C LYS A 288 4.08 -22.26 1.29
N VAL A 289 3.23 -21.50 2.03
CA VAL A 289 3.57 -20.16 2.49
C VAL A 289 4.81 -20.21 3.38
N ARG A 290 4.86 -21.16 4.33
CA ARG A 290 6.01 -21.33 5.23
C ARG A 290 7.29 -21.64 4.46
N ALA A 291 7.24 -22.57 3.52
CA ALA A 291 8.40 -22.93 2.69
C ALA A 291 8.90 -21.74 1.87
N PHE A 292 7.98 -21.00 1.25
CA PHE A 292 8.29 -19.79 0.48
C PHE A 292 8.95 -18.72 1.37
N LEU A 293 8.35 -18.37 2.51
CA LEU A 293 8.88 -17.33 3.41
C LEU A 293 10.24 -17.71 4.01
N ILE A 294 10.51 -19.00 4.28
CA ILE A 294 11.81 -19.45 4.74
C ILE A 294 12.85 -19.35 3.60
N LYS A 295 12.51 -19.79 2.39
CA LYS A 295 13.44 -19.74 1.24
C LYS A 295 13.81 -18.31 0.89
N TYR A 296 12.83 -17.40 0.89
CA TYR A 296 12.99 -16.00 0.47
C TYR A 296 12.99 -15.01 1.65
N GLN A 297 13.37 -15.47 2.85
CA GLN A 297 13.35 -14.68 4.07
C GLN A 297 14.13 -13.36 4.01
N ASP A 298 15.07 -13.22 3.05
CA ASP A 298 15.87 -12.00 2.84
C ASP A 298 15.26 -11.05 1.79
N ARG A 299 14.12 -11.42 1.20
CA ARG A 299 13.51 -10.75 0.04
C ARG A 299 12.03 -10.39 0.24
N VAL A 300 11.45 -10.72 1.39
CA VAL A 300 10.07 -10.40 1.75
C VAL A 300 10.08 -9.42 2.91
N LEU A 301 9.40 -8.29 2.76
CA LEU A 301 9.28 -7.23 3.75
C LEU A 301 7.87 -7.22 4.35
N TYR A 302 7.78 -6.94 5.66
CA TYR A 302 6.49 -6.75 6.30
C TYR A 302 5.93 -5.36 5.95
N GLY A 303 4.68 -5.32 5.50
CA GLY A 303 3.91 -4.13 5.21
C GLY A 303 2.43 -4.45 5.31
N THR A 304 1.60 -3.47 5.68
CA THR A 304 0.16 -3.68 5.89
C THR A 304 -0.72 -3.02 4.84
N ASP A 305 -0.37 -1.86 4.34
CA ASP A 305 -1.20 -0.94 3.53
C ASP A 305 -2.33 -0.30 4.35
N LEU A 306 -2.13 -0.16 5.67
CA LEU A 306 -3.10 0.50 6.54
C LEU A 306 -3.10 2.01 6.31
N ASP A 307 -4.30 2.58 6.36
CA ASP A 307 -4.53 4.02 6.23
C ASP A 307 -4.83 4.67 7.58
N PHE A 308 -4.37 5.90 7.77
CA PHE A 308 -4.92 6.84 8.76
C PHE A 308 -5.45 8.06 8.00
N LEU A 309 -6.69 7.96 7.55
CA LEU A 309 -7.33 8.95 6.67
C LEU A 309 -7.71 10.24 7.42
N PRO A 310 -7.86 11.36 6.70
CA PRO A 310 -8.43 12.57 7.28
C PRO A 310 -9.80 12.30 7.90
N ASP A 311 -10.04 12.89 9.08
CA ASP A 311 -11.30 12.79 9.82
C ASP A 311 -11.69 11.37 10.29
N ALA A 312 -10.75 10.40 10.27
CA ALA A 312 -10.99 9.05 10.78
C ALA A 312 -11.13 9.05 12.30
N ASP A 313 -12.02 8.21 12.84
CA ASP A 313 -12.11 7.99 14.29
C ASP A 313 -10.85 7.29 14.80
N VAL A 314 -10.10 7.97 15.66
CA VAL A 314 -8.81 7.49 16.19
C VAL A 314 -8.95 6.14 16.89
N LYS A 315 -10.07 5.91 17.58
CA LYS A 315 -10.30 4.64 18.28
C LYS A 315 -10.47 3.49 17.31
N ASP A 316 -11.18 3.71 16.21
CA ASP A 316 -11.36 2.70 15.16
C ASP A 316 -10.04 2.43 14.44
N VAL A 317 -9.26 3.46 14.12
CA VAL A 317 -7.90 3.33 13.57
C VAL A 317 -7.02 2.50 14.50
N LEU A 318 -6.96 2.83 15.80
CA LEU A 318 -6.16 2.08 16.77
C LEU A 318 -6.58 0.61 16.88
N ASN A 319 -7.89 0.34 16.88
CA ASN A 319 -8.40 -1.03 16.95
C ASN A 319 -8.02 -1.83 15.69
N ASP A 320 -8.20 -1.24 14.51
CA ASP A 320 -7.86 -1.89 13.25
C ASP A 320 -6.36 -2.19 13.13
N TRP A 321 -5.51 -1.20 13.41
CA TRP A 321 -4.07 -1.38 13.34
C TRP A 321 -3.55 -2.42 14.33
N GLN A 322 -3.97 -2.36 15.59
CA GLN A 322 -3.55 -3.33 16.60
C GLN A 322 -4.06 -4.74 16.31
N SER A 323 -5.30 -4.87 15.84
CA SER A 323 -5.85 -6.18 15.47
C SER A 323 -5.14 -6.79 14.26
N THR A 324 -4.78 -5.98 13.28
CA THR A 324 -4.00 -6.39 12.12
C THR A 324 -2.61 -6.87 12.53
N TYR A 325 -1.86 -6.10 13.32
CA TYR A 325 -0.54 -6.52 13.81
C TYR A 325 -0.59 -7.78 14.67
N ALA A 326 -1.61 -7.91 15.54
CA ALA A 326 -1.79 -9.11 16.36
C ALA A 326 -2.11 -10.34 15.50
N ARG A 327 -3.01 -10.23 14.52
CA ARG A 327 -3.35 -11.30 13.57
C ARG A 327 -2.14 -11.75 12.78
N ASP A 328 -1.41 -10.81 12.20
CA ASP A 328 -0.29 -11.09 11.32
C ASP A 328 0.87 -11.71 12.08
N TRP A 329 1.18 -11.18 13.28
CA TRP A 329 2.15 -11.80 14.16
C TRP A 329 1.75 -13.22 14.55
N LYS A 330 0.51 -13.42 14.97
CA LYS A 330 0.00 -14.72 15.35
C LYS A 330 0.12 -15.73 14.22
N TYR A 331 -0.26 -15.35 13.00
CA TYR A 331 -0.14 -16.21 11.82
C TYR A 331 1.30 -16.54 11.46
N LEU A 332 2.19 -15.55 11.44
CA LEU A 332 3.58 -15.75 11.01
C LEU A 332 4.44 -16.42 12.10
N ALA A 333 4.29 -16.03 13.37
CA ALA A 333 5.21 -16.37 14.43
C ALA A 333 4.82 -17.60 15.26
N THR A 334 3.54 -17.95 15.31
CA THR A 334 3.05 -19.03 16.19
C THR A 334 2.47 -20.19 15.41
N ASP A 335 2.15 -21.30 16.08
CA ASP A 335 1.36 -22.41 15.55
C ASP A 335 -0.12 -22.34 15.96
N GLU A 336 -0.53 -21.26 16.60
CA GLU A 336 -1.93 -21.03 16.96
C GLU A 336 -2.79 -20.76 15.72
N THR A 337 -4.11 -20.96 15.86
CA THR A 337 -5.03 -20.67 14.78
C THR A 337 -5.42 -19.20 14.72
N VAL A 338 -5.55 -18.68 13.51
CA VAL A 338 -6.20 -17.39 13.22
C VAL A 338 -7.52 -17.64 12.47
N GLN A 339 -8.51 -16.78 12.71
CA GLN A 339 -9.79 -16.83 12.00
C GLN A 339 -9.72 -15.95 10.76
N PHE A 340 -10.04 -16.50 9.60
CA PHE A 340 -10.19 -15.75 8.38
C PHE A 340 -11.25 -16.36 7.46
N ALA A 341 -12.15 -15.56 6.92
CA ALA A 341 -13.22 -15.97 6.01
C ALA A 341 -14.03 -17.19 6.54
N GLY A 342 -14.32 -17.23 7.84
CA GLY A 342 -15.06 -18.30 8.50
C GLY A 342 -14.28 -19.61 8.69
N LYS A 343 -12.97 -19.62 8.40
CA LYS A 343 -12.09 -20.79 8.57
C LYS A 343 -11.08 -20.56 9.69
N GLN A 344 -10.67 -21.65 10.31
CA GLN A 344 -9.51 -21.69 11.21
C GLN A 344 -8.26 -22.05 10.41
N ILE A 345 -7.24 -21.19 10.45
CA ILE A 345 -6.01 -21.33 9.70
C ILE A 345 -4.86 -21.45 10.69
N HIS A 346 -4.06 -22.51 10.56
CA HIS A 346 -2.91 -22.72 11.41
C HIS A 346 -1.79 -21.70 11.10
N GLY A 347 -1.20 -21.17 12.14
CA GLY A 347 -0.04 -20.31 12.05
C GLY A 347 1.19 -21.04 11.50
N LEU A 348 2.09 -20.24 10.92
CA LEU A 348 3.25 -20.75 10.19
C LEU A 348 4.41 -21.15 11.08
N LYS A 349 4.47 -20.64 12.32
CA LYS A 349 5.59 -20.86 13.26
C LYS A 349 6.94 -20.68 12.58
N LEU A 350 7.14 -19.52 11.95
CA LEU A 350 8.39 -19.20 11.30
C LEU A 350 9.55 -19.18 12.30
N PRO A 351 10.75 -19.59 11.93
CA PRO A 351 11.93 -19.48 12.79
C PRO A 351 12.22 -18.02 13.15
N ALA A 352 12.68 -17.77 14.38
CA ALA A 352 13.00 -16.43 14.87
C ALA A 352 13.93 -15.63 13.95
N PRO A 353 14.97 -16.21 13.31
CA PRO A 353 15.78 -15.47 12.33
C PRO A 353 14.98 -14.99 11.11
N ALA A 354 14.03 -15.78 10.61
CA ALA A 354 13.18 -15.39 9.48
C ALA A 354 12.21 -14.25 9.89
N LEU A 355 11.61 -14.34 11.08
CA LEU A 355 10.77 -13.28 11.64
C LEU A 355 11.54 -11.96 11.78
N GLN A 356 12.76 -12.03 12.35
CA GLN A 356 13.60 -10.85 12.53
C GLN A 356 13.94 -10.19 11.18
N LYS A 357 14.16 -10.98 10.13
CA LYS A 357 14.41 -10.47 8.77
C LYS A 357 13.15 -9.83 8.18
N ILE A 358 12.04 -10.56 8.16
CA ILE A 358 10.79 -10.13 7.53
C ILE A 358 10.23 -8.87 8.17
N PHE A 359 10.17 -8.84 9.51
CA PHE A 359 9.58 -7.71 10.25
C PHE A 359 10.51 -6.51 10.42
N ARG A 360 11.85 -6.67 10.22
CA ARG A 360 12.78 -5.57 10.44
C ARG A 360 13.99 -5.56 9.50
N GLY A 361 14.76 -6.64 9.49
CA GLY A 361 16.07 -6.64 8.83
C GLY A 361 16.01 -6.32 7.36
N ASN A 362 15.00 -6.83 6.65
CA ASN A 362 14.81 -6.57 5.23
C ASN A 362 14.41 -5.11 4.97
N ALA A 363 13.59 -4.50 5.83
CA ALA A 363 13.28 -3.08 5.71
C ALA A 363 14.55 -2.23 5.73
N LEU A 364 15.43 -2.45 6.69
CA LEU A 364 16.71 -1.73 6.82
C LEU A 364 17.68 -2.00 5.66
N HIS A 365 17.66 -3.22 5.10
CA HIS A 365 18.52 -3.59 3.98
C HIS A 365 18.01 -3.05 2.64
N TRP A 366 16.72 -3.26 2.38
CA TRP A 366 16.11 -2.91 1.10
C TRP A 366 15.74 -1.43 0.99
N ILE A 367 15.51 -0.74 2.11
CA ILE A 367 15.14 0.69 2.14
C ILE A 367 16.12 1.45 3.03
N PRO A 368 17.33 1.74 2.55
CA PRO A 368 18.36 2.44 3.34
C PRO A 368 17.89 3.82 3.77
N GLY A 369 18.01 4.07 5.08
CA GLY A 369 17.57 5.31 5.73
C GLY A 369 16.34 5.12 6.65
N LEU A 370 15.74 3.91 6.63
CA LEU A 370 14.74 3.53 7.62
C LEU A 370 15.36 3.40 9.01
#